data_4d254c06dfa49f0f804af296d28c50ae
#
_entry.id   4d254c06dfa49f0f804af296d28c50ae
#
_cell.length_a   1.000
_cell.length_b   1.000
_cell.length_c   1.000
_cell.angle_alpha   90.00
_cell.angle_beta   90.00
_cell.angle_gamma   90.00
#
_symmetry.space_group_name_H-M   'P 1'
#
loop_
_entity.id
_entity.type
_entity.pdbx_description
1 polymer ?
#
loop_
_entity_poly.entity_id
_entity_poly.type
_entity_poly.pdbx_seq_one_letter_code
_entity_poly.pdbx_strand_id
1 'polypeptide(L)'
;MAKITSWTGGKKPFAKVIRSIGDIGSNEAEIHTIMHDFNLPYKFSEGVEKETDKLNDIISEKEIGKRKDLRKEISFTIDPDDAKDFDDALSIKINNDLYEIGIHIADVSHFFNTKGLINKEAEKRATSVYLVDRTIPMLPEKLSNDLCSLRPNVDRLTFSVLIKMNKDYEIVDKWIGRTVIHSKKRFTYENAQDTIDQNKGEFLEELINLNRIAKHHRKKRFENGSFNFKSNEVKFQLDEKNLSSSINYLMKKIKRKPE
;
A
#
# COMPACT_ATOMS: atom_id res chain seq x y z
N MET A 1 9.32 -27.91 -13.34
CA MET A 1 8.07 -27.63 -14.08
C MET A 1 8.12 -28.29 -15.45
N ALA A 2 7.10 -29.07 -15.80
CA ALA A 2 7.03 -29.75 -17.09
C ALA A 2 5.64 -29.63 -17.72
N LYS A 3 5.57 -29.55 -19.05
CA LYS A 3 4.31 -29.52 -19.81
C LYS A 3 4.09 -30.91 -20.39
N ILE A 4 2.95 -31.52 -20.12
CA ILE A 4 2.55 -32.76 -20.76
C ILE A 4 2.32 -32.51 -22.25
N THR A 5 3.03 -33.25 -23.12
CA THR A 5 2.96 -33.10 -24.59
C THR A 5 2.09 -34.18 -25.23
N SER A 6 2.03 -35.37 -24.66
CA SER A 6 1.12 -36.42 -25.11
C SER A 6 0.82 -37.42 -23.99
N TRP A 7 -0.40 -37.95 -24.01
CA TRP A 7 -0.84 -38.98 -23.06
C TRP A 7 -1.74 -39.97 -23.82
N THR A 8 -1.17 -41.08 -24.22
CA THR A 8 -1.91 -42.17 -24.87
C THR A 8 -2.35 -43.18 -23.83
N GLY A 9 -3.66 -43.51 -23.84
CA GLY A 9 -4.38 -44.25 -22.80
C GLY A 9 -3.60 -45.41 -22.16
N GLY A 10 -3.55 -45.41 -20.81
CA GLY A 10 -2.94 -46.45 -19.98
C GLY A 10 -1.41 -46.44 -19.88
N LYS A 11 -0.70 -45.55 -20.58
CA LYS A 11 0.76 -45.38 -20.53
C LYS A 11 1.17 -44.14 -19.77
N LYS A 12 2.43 -44.08 -19.34
CA LYS A 12 3.00 -42.88 -18.68
C LYS A 12 2.96 -41.69 -19.66
N PRO A 13 2.60 -40.48 -19.19
CA PRO A 13 2.58 -39.30 -20.05
C PRO A 13 4.00 -38.91 -20.49
N PHE A 14 4.12 -38.39 -21.72
CA PHE A 14 5.32 -37.70 -22.17
C PHE A 14 5.23 -36.23 -21.77
N ALA A 15 6.30 -35.68 -21.24
CA ALA A 15 6.35 -34.30 -20.82
C ALA A 15 7.68 -33.66 -21.25
N LYS A 16 7.61 -32.35 -21.57
CA LYS A 16 8.80 -31.53 -21.82
C LYS A 16 9.05 -30.65 -20.61
N VAL A 17 10.28 -30.72 -20.07
CA VAL A 17 10.70 -29.81 -19.00
C VAL A 17 10.75 -28.40 -19.56
N ILE A 18 10.05 -27.47 -18.91
CA ILE A 18 10.01 -26.04 -19.28
C ILE A 18 11.08 -25.28 -18.52
N ARG A 19 11.18 -25.52 -17.21
CA ARG A 19 12.20 -24.90 -16.34
C ARG A 19 12.34 -25.66 -15.02
N SER A 20 13.48 -25.49 -14.35
CA SER A 20 13.62 -25.79 -12.92
C SER A 20 12.98 -24.69 -12.09
N ILE A 21 12.34 -25.04 -10.99
CA ILE A 21 11.70 -24.08 -10.06
C ILE A 21 12.59 -23.84 -8.85
N GLY A 22 13.40 -24.86 -8.47
CA GLY A 22 14.29 -24.86 -7.33
C GLY A 22 14.61 -26.27 -6.88
N ASP A 23 15.37 -26.38 -5.82
CA ASP A 23 15.69 -27.68 -5.20
C ASP A 23 14.49 -28.23 -4.42
N ILE A 24 14.29 -29.53 -4.51
CA ILE A 24 13.17 -30.22 -3.86
C ILE A 24 13.21 -29.96 -2.35
N GLY A 25 12.09 -29.50 -1.79
CA GLY A 25 11.96 -29.21 -0.35
C GLY A 25 12.55 -27.85 0.08
N SER A 26 13.06 -27.06 -0.87
CA SER A 26 13.44 -25.67 -0.55
C SER A 26 12.20 -24.76 -0.47
N ASN A 27 12.21 -23.81 0.48
CA ASN A 27 11.14 -22.83 0.62
C ASN A 27 10.89 -22.07 -0.70
N GLU A 28 11.95 -21.74 -1.43
CA GLU A 28 11.86 -21.06 -2.72
C GLU A 28 11.08 -21.91 -3.76
N ALA A 29 11.36 -23.23 -3.84
CA ALA A 29 10.65 -24.11 -4.75
C ALA A 29 9.16 -24.25 -4.40
N GLU A 30 8.84 -24.34 -3.09
CA GLU A 30 7.46 -24.43 -2.62
C GLU A 30 6.68 -23.15 -2.92
N ILE A 31 7.24 -21.98 -2.62
CA ILE A 31 6.62 -20.69 -2.93
C ILE A 31 6.41 -20.51 -4.44
N HIS A 32 7.42 -20.86 -5.25
CA HIS A 32 7.27 -20.82 -6.71
C HIS A 32 6.22 -21.79 -7.24
N THR A 33 6.05 -22.95 -6.60
CA THR A 33 4.99 -23.90 -6.93
C THR A 33 3.62 -23.30 -6.64
N ILE A 34 3.43 -22.71 -5.45
CA ILE A 34 2.20 -22.02 -5.08
C ILE A 34 1.90 -20.88 -6.08
N MET A 35 2.89 -20.03 -6.38
CA MET A 35 2.70 -18.96 -7.36
C MET A 35 2.25 -19.49 -8.72
N HIS A 36 2.80 -20.63 -9.15
CA HIS A 36 2.40 -21.26 -10.40
C HIS A 36 0.98 -21.82 -10.36
N ASP A 37 0.63 -22.56 -9.31
CA ASP A 37 -0.67 -23.21 -9.16
C ASP A 37 -1.82 -22.19 -9.13
N PHE A 38 -1.56 -21.01 -8.56
CA PHE A 38 -2.49 -19.89 -8.52
C PHE A 38 -2.35 -18.92 -9.72
N ASN A 39 -1.51 -19.25 -10.72
CA ASN A 39 -1.23 -18.41 -11.88
C ASN A 39 -0.78 -16.98 -11.52
N LEU A 40 -0.01 -16.82 -10.44
CA LEU A 40 0.48 -15.51 -10.01
C LEU A 40 1.66 -15.07 -10.88
N PRO A 41 1.58 -13.89 -11.53
CA PRO A 41 2.64 -13.38 -12.40
C PRO A 41 3.75 -12.74 -11.59
N TYR A 42 4.75 -13.48 -11.17
CA TYR A 42 5.83 -13.03 -10.29
C TYR A 42 6.95 -12.22 -10.97
N LYS A 43 6.98 -12.17 -12.30
CA LYS A 43 7.93 -11.36 -13.08
C LYS A 43 7.17 -10.40 -14.00
N PHE A 44 7.73 -9.22 -14.18
CA PHE A 44 7.31 -8.32 -15.24
C PHE A 44 7.95 -8.72 -16.57
N SER A 45 7.31 -8.36 -17.67
CA SER A 45 7.92 -8.54 -18.99
C SER A 45 9.05 -7.53 -19.18
N GLU A 46 10.03 -7.87 -20.02
CA GLU A 46 11.14 -6.97 -20.37
C GLU A 46 10.66 -5.61 -20.92
N GLY A 47 9.51 -5.59 -21.62
CA GLY A 47 8.91 -4.37 -22.13
C GLY A 47 8.40 -3.46 -20.99
N VAL A 48 7.78 -4.03 -19.95
CA VAL A 48 7.33 -3.29 -18.76
C VAL A 48 8.52 -2.77 -17.99
N GLU A 49 9.55 -3.58 -17.77
CA GLU A 49 10.78 -3.15 -17.09
C GLU A 49 11.44 -1.99 -17.82
N LYS A 50 11.63 -2.07 -19.14
CA LYS A 50 12.19 -0.98 -19.96
C LYS A 50 11.34 0.30 -19.96
N GLU A 51 10.00 0.18 -19.90
CA GLU A 51 9.11 1.34 -19.77
C GLU A 51 9.26 1.97 -18.38
N THR A 52 9.36 1.15 -17.34
CA THR A 52 9.56 1.58 -15.95
C THR A 52 10.92 2.28 -15.76
N ASP A 53 11.99 1.78 -16.36
CA ASP A 53 13.33 2.34 -16.23
C ASP A 53 13.43 3.79 -16.73
N LYS A 54 12.60 4.16 -17.70
CA LYS A 54 12.52 5.53 -18.25
C LYS A 54 11.83 6.52 -17.31
N LEU A 55 11.10 6.04 -16.31
CA LEU A 55 10.45 6.90 -15.34
C LEU A 55 11.50 7.50 -14.38
N ASN A 56 11.28 8.74 -13.99
CA ASN A 56 12.12 9.45 -13.03
C ASN A 56 11.27 10.16 -11.98
N ASP A 57 11.90 10.60 -10.90
CA ASP A 57 11.28 11.28 -9.76
C ASP A 57 11.27 12.82 -9.91
N ILE A 58 11.71 13.35 -11.06
CA ILE A 58 11.78 14.78 -11.29
C ILE A 58 10.39 15.34 -11.52
N ILE A 59 9.91 16.11 -10.57
CA ILE A 59 8.64 16.84 -10.69
C ILE A 59 8.98 18.22 -11.24
N SER A 60 8.57 18.50 -12.49
CA SER A 60 8.84 19.79 -13.12
C SER A 60 8.00 20.92 -12.51
N GLU A 61 8.55 22.13 -12.48
CA GLU A 61 7.81 23.35 -12.06
C GLU A 61 6.50 23.54 -12.87
N LYS A 62 6.51 23.15 -14.14
CA LYS A 62 5.32 23.17 -14.98
C LYS A 62 4.21 22.23 -14.46
N GLU A 63 4.60 21.07 -13.92
CA GLU A 63 3.64 20.12 -13.34
C GLU A 63 3.15 20.59 -11.98
N ILE A 64 4.03 21.15 -11.15
CA ILE A 64 3.65 21.77 -9.87
C ILE A 64 2.63 22.88 -10.11
N GLY A 65 2.87 23.75 -11.10
CA GLY A 65 1.97 24.87 -11.42
C GLY A 65 0.56 24.47 -11.87
N LYS A 66 0.33 23.20 -12.24
CA LYS A 66 -1.01 22.67 -12.58
C LYS A 66 -1.74 22.09 -11.37
N ARG A 67 -1.07 22.00 -10.22
CA ARG A 67 -1.57 21.34 -9.01
C ARG A 67 -1.74 22.34 -7.88
N LYS A 68 -2.55 21.99 -6.92
CA LYS A 68 -2.58 22.74 -5.67
C LYS A 68 -1.35 22.35 -4.84
N ASP A 69 -0.49 23.34 -4.56
CA ASP A 69 0.72 23.15 -3.78
C ASP A 69 0.40 23.11 -2.28
N LEU A 70 0.58 21.93 -1.68
CA LEU A 70 0.36 21.68 -0.26
C LEU A 70 1.65 21.27 0.46
N ARG A 71 2.83 21.48 -0.14
CA ARG A 71 4.13 21.09 0.43
C ARG A 71 4.46 21.76 1.76
N LYS A 72 3.85 22.90 2.04
CA LYS A 72 4.01 23.65 3.30
C LYS A 72 3.07 23.14 4.40
N GLU A 73 2.03 22.40 4.06
CA GLU A 73 1.09 21.86 5.04
C GLU A 73 1.73 20.64 5.75
N ILE A 74 1.39 20.45 7.03
CA ILE A 74 1.81 19.28 7.78
C ILE A 74 1.04 18.08 7.27
N SER A 75 1.75 17.14 6.66
CA SER A 75 1.20 15.86 6.21
C SER A 75 2.11 14.73 6.66
N PHE A 76 1.53 13.56 6.92
CA PHE A 76 2.22 12.35 7.33
C PHE A 76 1.46 11.10 6.91
N THR A 77 2.17 9.98 6.86
CA THR A 77 1.58 8.66 6.61
C THR A 77 1.49 7.85 7.90
N ILE A 78 0.56 6.88 7.98
CA ILE A 78 0.39 5.96 9.10
C ILE A 78 0.21 4.56 8.56
N ASP A 79 1.24 3.72 8.61
CA ASP A 79 1.34 2.47 7.89
C ASP A 79 1.84 1.33 8.78
N PRO A 80 1.69 0.05 8.38
CA PRO A 80 2.36 -1.07 9.04
C PRO A 80 3.89 -0.88 9.08
N ASP A 81 4.57 -1.47 10.07
CA ASP A 81 6.01 -1.30 10.26
C ASP A 81 6.83 -1.76 9.04
N ASP A 82 6.41 -2.82 8.39
CA ASP A 82 7.04 -3.46 7.24
C ASP A 82 6.62 -2.86 5.88
N ALA A 83 5.72 -1.87 5.85
CA ALA A 83 5.29 -1.22 4.62
C ALA A 83 6.42 -0.41 3.97
N LYS A 84 6.47 -0.43 2.63
CA LYS A 84 7.38 0.35 1.79
C LYS A 84 6.63 1.24 0.78
N ASP A 85 5.41 0.89 0.50
CA ASP A 85 4.46 1.52 -0.41
C ASP A 85 3.48 2.38 0.40
N PHE A 86 3.82 3.63 0.64
CA PHE A 86 2.95 4.57 1.35
C PHE A 86 1.98 5.19 0.36
N ASP A 87 0.79 4.61 0.25
CA ASP A 87 -0.19 4.97 -0.77
C ASP A 87 -1.02 6.18 -0.39
N ASP A 88 -1.18 6.46 0.90
CA ASP A 88 -1.97 7.57 1.41
C ASP A 88 -1.28 8.36 2.52
N ALA A 89 -1.64 9.64 2.61
CA ALA A 89 -1.19 10.53 3.67
C ALA A 89 -2.35 11.37 4.17
N LEU A 90 -2.25 11.83 5.40
CA LEU A 90 -3.21 12.71 6.03
C LEU A 90 -2.57 14.06 6.35
N SER A 91 -3.37 15.11 6.26
CA SER A 91 -3.04 16.43 6.79
C SER A 91 -4.21 17.00 7.57
N ILE A 92 -3.92 17.84 8.54
CA ILE A 92 -4.94 18.60 9.27
C ILE A 92 -4.40 19.97 9.63
N LYS A 93 -5.24 20.97 9.48
CA LYS A 93 -4.98 22.35 9.90
C LYS A 93 -6.21 22.87 10.63
N ILE A 94 -5.99 23.53 11.74
CA ILE A 94 -7.06 24.07 12.59
C ILE A 94 -7.02 25.58 12.50
N ASN A 95 -8.10 26.19 12.01
CA ASN A 95 -8.25 27.63 11.87
C ASN A 95 -9.61 28.07 12.44
N ASN A 96 -9.60 28.83 13.56
CA ASN A 96 -10.81 29.45 14.11
C ASN A 96 -12.04 28.52 14.14
N ASP A 97 -11.93 27.39 14.85
CA ASP A 97 -12.98 26.34 14.96
C ASP A 97 -13.33 25.59 13.66
N LEU A 98 -12.56 25.79 12.60
CA LEU A 98 -12.64 24.99 11.39
C LEU A 98 -11.48 24.02 11.29
N TYR A 99 -11.78 22.78 10.99
CA TYR A 99 -10.81 21.74 10.67
C TYR A 99 -10.69 21.62 9.15
N GLU A 100 -9.50 21.86 8.60
CA GLU A 100 -9.19 21.56 7.20
C GLU A 100 -8.41 20.24 7.16
N ILE A 101 -9.05 19.18 6.68
CA ILE A 101 -8.48 17.84 6.61
C ILE A 101 -8.13 17.53 5.16
N GLY A 102 -6.91 17.05 4.93
CA GLY A 102 -6.49 16.52 3.64
C GLY A 102 -6.34 15.00 3.71
N ILE A 103 -6.90 14.33 2.71
CA ILE A 103 -6.65 12.93 2.42
C ILE A 103 -5.95 12.90 1.06
N HIS A 104 -4.71 12.44 1.04
CA HIS A 104 -3.84 12.50 -0.12
C HIS A 104 -3.52 11.09 -0.57
N ILE A 105 -3.89 10.74 -1.80
CA ILE A 105 -3.60 9.45 -2.41
C ILE A 105 -2.52 9.66 -3.47
N ALA A 106 -1.53 8.78 -3.54
CA ALA A 106 -0.49 8.81 -4.55
C ALA A 106 -1.08 8.89 -5.97
N ASP A 107 -0.65 9.89 -6.77
CA ASP A 107 -1.11 10.06 -8.16
C ASP A 107 -0.34 9.11 -9.10
N VAL A 108 -0.54 7.82 -8.92
CA VAL A 108 0.10 6.74 -9.68
C VAL A 108 -0.12 6.91 -11.19
N SER A 109 -1.31 7.36 -11.58
CA SER A 109 -1.70 7.55 -12.98
C SER A 109 -0.90 8.65 -13.71
N HIS A 110 -0.15 9.48 -13.00
CA HIS A 110 0.72 10.49 -13.59
C HIS A 110 1.91 9.87 -14.32
N PHE A 111 2.43 8.76 -13.83
CA PHE A 111 3.72 8.22 -14.25
C PHE A 111 3.68 7.40 -15.54
N PHE A 112 2.53 6.89 -15.96
CA PHE A 112 2.43 6.05 -17.14
C PHE A 112 1.17 6.31 -17.98
N ASN A 113 1.25 5.94 -19.26
CA ASN A 113 0.12 6.09 -20.17
C ASN A 113 -0.87 4.93 -20.00
N THR A 114 -2.19 5.24 -20.01
CA THR A 114 -3.27 4.24 -19.97
C THR A 114 -3.23 3.23 -21.12
N LYS A 115 -2.55 3.54 -22.24
CA LYS A 115 -2.31 2.62 -23.35
C LYS A 115 -0.96 1.91 -23.29
N GLY A 116 -0.10 2.25 -22.31
CA GLY A 116 1.24 1.71 -22.14
C GLY A 116 1.27 0.27 -21.64
N LEU A 117 2.47 -0.31 -21.61
CA LEU A 117 2.68 -1.68 -21.16
C LEU A 117 2.48 -1.82 -19.65
N ILE A 118 2.89 -0.81 -18.88
CA ILE A 118 2.70 -0.78 -17.41
C ILE A 118 1.21 -0.88 -17.08
N ASN A 119 0.36 -0.06 -17.73
CA ASN A 119 -1.08 -0.10 -17.48
C ASN A 119 -1.72 -1.44 -17.84
N LYS A 120 -1.36 -2.00 -19.01
CA LYS A 120 -1.87 -3.31 -19.45
C LYS A 120 -1.47 -4.44 -18.50
N GLU A 121 -0.26 -4.38 -17.97
CA GLU A 121 0.20 -5.35 -16.97
C GLU A 121 -0.51 -5.16 -15.63
N ALA A 122 -0.73 -3.92 -15.19
CA ALA A 122 -1.49 -3.60 -13.99
C ALA A 122 -2.95 -4.09 -14.08
N GLU A 123 -3.62 -3.86 -15.20
CA GLU A 123 -4.98 -4.38 -15.46
C GLU A 123 -5.02 -5.92 -15.40
N LYS A 124 -4.01 -6.58 -15.96
CA LYS A 124 -3.91 -8.05 -15.93
C LYS A 124 -3.69 -8.59 -14.52
N ARG A 125 -2.86 -7.91 -13.71
CA ARG A 125 -2.57 -8.31 -12.33
C ARG A 125 -3.72 -7.97 -11.38
N ALA A 126 -4.40 -6.86 -11.63
CA ALA A 126 -5.53 -6.31 -10.89
C ALA A 126 -5.26 -5.93 -9.42
N THR A 127 -4.33 -6.57 -8.75
CA THR A 127 -3.96 -6.32 -7.35
C THR A 127 -2.53 -6.78 -7.06
N SER A 128 -1.94 -6.28 -5.98
CA SER A 128 -0.76 -6.89 -5.38
C SER A 128 -1.17 -8.10 -4.53
N VAL A 129 -0.36 -9.14 -4.51
CA VAL A 129 -0.59 -10.35 -3.73
C VAL A 129 0.51 -10.47 -2.68
N TYR A 130 0.11 -10.50 -1.41
CA TYR A 130 1.02 -10.59 -0.27
C TYR A 130 1.15 -12.06 0.14
N LEU A 131 2.32 -12.64 -0.06
CA LEU A 131 2.69 -13.95 0.44
C LEU A 131 3.36 -13.79 1.81
N VAL A 132 3.67 -14.92 2.46
CA VAL A 132 4.24 -14.90 3.82
C VAL A 132 5.61 -14.20 3.86
N ASP A 133 6.42 -14.39 2.83
CA ASP A 133 7.81 -13.93 2.76
C ASP A 133 8.08 -12.83 1.71
N ARG A 134 7.13 -12.59 0.82
CA ARG A 134 7.29 -11.64 -0.28
C ARG A 134 5.97 -11.09 -0.79
N THR A 135 6.05 -9.99 -1.53
CA THR A 135 4.93 -9.41 -2.26
C THR A 135 5.10 -9.64 -3.76
N ILE A 136 4.02 -10.02 -4.44
CA ILE A 136 3.92 -9.99 -5.90
C ILE A 136 3.20 -8.69 -6.26
N PRO A 137 3.91 -7.63 -6.64
CA PRO A 137 3.30 -6.32 -6.77
C PRO A 137 2.49 -6.19 -8.06
N MET A 138 1.41 -5.39 -8.01
CA MET A 138 0.62 -5.03 -9.19
C MET A 138 1.42 -4.17 -10.16
N LEU A 139 2.24 -3.27 -9.63
CA LEU A 139 3.11 -2.36 -10.37
C LEU A 139 4.59 -2.65 -10.05
N PRO A 140 5.53 -2.36 -10.96
CA PRO A 140 6.95 -2.47 -10.67
C PRO A 140 7.35 -1.69 -9.41
N GLU A 141 8.26 -2.25 -8.61
CA GLU A 141 8.67 -1.68 -7.31
C GLU A 141 9.21 -0.25 -7.40
N LYS A 142 9.83 0.12 -8.52
CA LYS A 142 10.25 1.50 -8.78
C LYS A 142 9.07 2.48 -8.73
N LEU A 143 7.87 2.03 -9.12
CA LEU A 143 6.65 2.82 -8.99
C LEU A 143 6.09 2.74 -7.58
N SER A 144 5.75 1.53 -7.11
CA SER A 144 5.04 1.33 -5.85
C SER A 144 5.85 1.76 -4.63
N ASN A 145 7.13 1.39 -4.55
CA ASN A 145 7.95 1.60 -3.37
C ASN A 145 8.78 2.89 -3.44
N ASP A 146 8.86 3.55 -4.60
CA ASP A 146 9.68 4.74 -4.78
C ASP A 146 8.87 5.93 -5.33
N LEU A 147 8.60 5.98 -6.63
CA LEU A 147 8.07 7.18 -7.30
C LEU A 147 6.69 7.59 -6.76
N CYS A 148 5.82 6.63 -6.45
CA CYS A 148 4.48 6.86 -5.95
C CYS A 148 4.42 6.89 -4.42
N SER A 149 5.34 6.19 -3.74
CA SER A 149 5.34 6.10 -2.28
C SER A 149 5.49 7.48 -1.62
N LEU A 150 4.56 7.86 -0.75
CA LEU A 150 4.51 9.16 -0.07
C LEU A 150 5.53 9.25 1.07
N ARG A 151 6.78 8.92 0.76
CA ARG A 151 7.89 8.89 1.72
C ARG A 151 8.11 10.25 2.37
N PRO A 152 8.55 10.28 3.63
CA PRO A 152 8.83 11.53 4.32
C PRO A 152 10.00 12.29 3.67
N ASN A 153 9.92 13.62 3.75
CA ASN A 153 10.93 14.57 3.29
C ASN A 153 11.20 14.55 1.76
N VAL A 154 10.20 14.14 0.98
CA VAL A 154 10.25 14.13 -0.48
C VAL A 154 8.96 14.72 -1.04
N ASP A 155 9.06 15.53 -2.11
CA ASP A 155 7.89 16.02 -2.83
C ASP A 155 7.23 14.87 -3.58
N ARG A 156 5.90 14.74 -3.46
CA ARG A 156 5.14 13.68 -4.12
C ARG A 156 3.87 14.22 -4.74
N LEU A 157 3.55 13.68 -5.92
CA LEU A 157 2.31 13.98 -6.63
C LEU A 157 1.17 13.17 -6.05
N THR A 158 0.08 13.86 -5.73
CA THR A 158 -1.09 13.23 -5.13
C THR A 158 -2.37 13.69 -5.81
N PHE A 159 -3.43 12.88 -5.63
CA PHE A 159 -4.80 13.26 -5.87
C PHE A 159 -5.47 13.35 -4.49
N SER A 160 -6.01 14.51 -4.16
CA SER A 160 -6.40 14.79 -2.79
C SER A 160 -7.86 15.20 -2.66
N VAL A 161 -8.43 14.82 -1.53
CA VAL A 161 -9.69 15.33 -1.02
C VAL A 161 -9.37 16.25 0.15
N LEU A 162 -9.74 17.52 0.04
CA LEU A 162 -9.65 18.49 1.13
C LEU A 162 -11.04 18.75 1.66
N ILE A 163 -11.24 18.57 2.96
CA ILE A 163 -12.52 18.67 3.63
C ILE A 163 -12.44 19.74 4.71
N LYS A 164 -13.37 20.70 4.69
CA LYS A 164 -13.54 21.62 5.81
C LYS A 164 -14.70 21.16 6.68
N MET A 165 -14.46 21.09 7.98
CA MET A 165 -15.45 20.72 8.97
C MET A 165 -15.58 21.81 10.03
N ASN A 166 -16.79 22.00 10.55
CA ASN A 166 -17.04 22.84 11.71
C ASN A 166 -16.66 22.09 13.00
N LYS A 167 -16.83 22.77 14.16
CA LYS A 167 -16.55 22.21 15.48
C LYS A 167 -17.40 20.99 15.85
N ASP A 168 -18.53 20.79 15.18
CA ASP A 168 -19.41 19.64 15.36
C ASP A 168 -19.05 18.49 14.38
N TYR A 169 -17.91 18.62 13.68
CA TYR A 169 -17.39 17.71 12.66
C TYR A 169 -18.33 17.49 11.46
N GLU A 170 -19.18 18.49 11.16
CA GLU A 170 -20.00 18.50 9.96
C GLU A 170 -19.21 19.10 8.78
N ILE A 171 -19.33 18.47 7.64
CA ILE A 171 -18.65 18.94 6.41
C ILE A 171 -19.34 20.20 5.91
N VAL A 172 -18.62 21.32 5.88
CA VAL A 172 -19.09 22.62 5.38
C VAL A 172 -18.58 22.94 3.98
N ASP A 173 -17.44 22.38 3.58
CA ASP A 173 -16.86 22.55 2.24
C ASP A 173 -15.99 21.36 1.86
N LYS A 174 -15.83 21.11 0.57
CA LYS A 174 -14.94 20.07 0.03
C LYS A 174 -14.34 20.48 -1.30
N TRP A 175 -13.09 20.08 -1.50
CA TRP A 175 -12.38 20.22 -2.77
C TRP A 175 -11.71 18.92 -3.13
N ILE A 176 -11.69 18.54 -4.41
CA ILE A 176 -11.06 17.32 -4.92
C ILE A 176 -10.22 17.69 -6.13
N GLY A 177 -9.00 17.23 -6.19
CA GLY A 177 -8.13 17.47 -7.33
C GLY A 177 -6.68 17.05 -7.13
N ARG A 178 -5.87 17.38 -8.12
CA ARG A 178 -4.45 17.06 -8.11
C ARG A 178 -3.68 18.03 -7.22
N THR A 179 -2.79 17.48 -6.41
CA THR A 179 -1.96 18.23 -5.46
C THR A 179 -0.51 17.79 -5.55
N VAL A 180 0.36 18.55 -4.91
CA VAL A 180 1.72 18.14 -4.56
C VAL A 180 1.87 18.32 -3.05
N ILE A 181 2.38 17.30 -2.38
CA ILE A 181 2.64 17.30 -0.94
C ILE A 181 4.11 17.07 -0.64
N HIS A 182 4.49 17.34 0.60
CA HIS A 182 5.80 17.04 1.15
C HIS A 182 5.57 16.41 2.54
N SER A 183 5.43 15.09 2.58
CA SER A 183 5.20 14.37 3.82
C SER A 183 6.30 14.68 4.84
N LYS A 184 5.93 15.02 6.08
CA LYS A 184 6.88 15.40 7.13
C LYS A 184 7.35 14.19 7.93
N LYS A 185 6.51 13.15 8.02
CA LYS A 185 6.80 11.98 8.83
C LYS A 185 6.05 10.74 8.34
N ARG A 186 6.66 9.60 8.55
CA ARG A 186 5.99 8.30 8.50
C ARG A 186 5.81 7.80 9.93
N PHE A 187 4.59 7.46 10.31
CA PHE A 187 4.28 6.75 11.54
C PHE A 187 4.02 5.27 11.25
N THR A 188 4.39 4.40 12.19
CA THR A 188 3.76 3.09 12.28
C THR A 188 2.45 3.21 13.03
N TYR A 189 1.53 2.23 12.89
CA TYR A 189 0.30 2.21 13.70
C TYR A 189 0.62 2.27 15.19
N GLU A 190 1.65 1.53 15.63
CA GLU A 190 2.09 1.50 17.02
C GLU A 190 2.61 2.87 17.46
N ASN A 191 3.48 3.50 16.67
CA ASN A 191 4.05 4.80 17.02
C ASN A 191 2.98 5.90 17.07
N ALA A 192 2.00 5.88 16.16
CA ALA A 192 0.89 6.83 16.19
C ALA A 192 0.02 6.60 17.43
N GLN A 193 -0.29 5.35 17.78
CA GLN A 193 -1.06 5.01 18.97
C GLN A 193 -0.30 5.39 20.25
N ASP A 194 0.98 5.05 20.37
CA ASP A 194 1.81 5.41 21.52
C ASP A 194 1.89 6.93 21.72
N THR A 195 1.99 7.70 20.63
CA THR A 195 1.99 9.17 20.69
C THR A 195 0.69 9.69 21.31
N ILE A 196 -0.45 9.13 20.93
CA ILE A 196 -1.76 9.52 21.47
C ILE A 196 -1.89 9.09 22.93
N ASP A 197 -1.54 7.84 23.27
CA ASP A 197 -1.74 7.25 24.59
C ASP A 197 -0.84 7.89 25.65
N GLN A 198 0.41 8.20 25.29
CA GLN A 198 1.37 8.86 26.15
C GLN A 198 1.18 10.39 26.20
N ASN A 199 0.30 10.93 25.36
CA ASN A 199 0.07 12.37 25.19
C ASN A 199 1.39 13.13 24.96
N LYS A 200 2.30 12.58 24.15
CA LYS A 200 3.64 13.11 23.89
C LYS A 200 4.18 12.64 22.57
N GLY A 201 4.80 13.55 21.80
CA GLY A 201 5.49 13.23 20.55
C GLY A 201 5.27 14.30 19.49
N GLU A 202 5.86 14.08 18.32
CA GLU A 202 5.68 14.97 17.17
C GLU A 202 4.27 14.81 16.59
N PHE A 203 3.70 15.92 16.14
CA PHE A 203 2.35 15.98 15.54
C PHE A 203 1.25 15.41 16.45
N LEU A 204 1.43 15.52 17.78
CA LEU A 204 0.46 15.03 18.75
C LEU A 204 -0.91 15.69 18.59
N GLU A 205 -0.95 16.99 18.40
CA GLU A 205 -2.19 17.73 18.25
C GLU A 205 -2.95 17.30 17.00
N GLU A 206 -2.23 17.13 15.89
CA GLU A 206 -2.77 16.65 14.63
C GLU A 206 -3.34 15.24 14.77
N LEU A 207 -2.58 14.32 15.38
CA LEU A 207 -3.02 12.93 15.62
C LEU A 207 -4.24 12.87 16.52
N ILE A 208 -4.27 13.63 17.64
CA ILE A 208 -5.43 13.66 18.55
C ILE A 208 -6.68 14.16 17.84
N ASN A 209 -6.57 15.23 17.08
CA ASN A 209 -7.73 15.80 16.37
C ASN A 209 -8.23 14.87 15.26
N LEU A 210 -7.34 14.29 14.45
CA LEU A 210 -7.71 13.29 13.45
C LEU A 210 -8.40 12.08 14.09
N ASN A 211 -7.88 11.58 15.21
CA ASN A 211 -8.47 10.46 15.94
C ASN A 211 -9.88 10.81 16.48
N ARG A 212 -10.08 12.02 17.05
CA ARG A 212 -11.40 12.47 17.51
C ARG A 212 -12.40 12.52 16.37
N ILE A 213 -12.02 13.10 15.24
CA ILE A 213 -12.86 13.20 14.03
C ILE A 213 -13.19 11.80 13.49
N ALA A 214 -12.19 10.93 13.38
CA ALA A 214 -12.38 9.56 12.93
C ALA A 214 -13.35 8.77 13.84
N LYS A 215 -13.19 8.88 15.17
CA LYS A 215 -14.09 8.25 16.16
C LYS A 215 -15.53 8.79 16.04
N HIS A 216 -15.70 10.10 15.86
CA HIS A 216 -17.01 10.71 15.66
C HIS A 216 -17.71 10.15 14.41
N HIS A 217 -17.05 10.17 13.26
CA HIS A 217 -17.62 9.66 12.02
C HIS A 217 -17.85 8.15 12.05
N ARG A 218 -16.97 7.38 12.71
CA ARG A 218 -17.16 5.95 12.90
C ARG A 218 -18.43 5.67 13.71
N LYS A 219 -18.65 6.39 14.83
CA LYS A 219 -19.85 6.28 15.64
C LYS A 219 -21.09 6.58 14.80
N LYS A 220 -21.11 7.70 14.07
CA LYS A 220 -22.23 8.08 13.20
C LYS A 220 -22.53 7.03 12.13
N ARG A 221 -21.51 6.38 11.55
CA ARG A 221 -21.71 5.29 10.60
C ARG A 221 -22.41 4.09 11.24
N PHE A 222 -22.03 3.70 12.46
CA PHE A 222 -22.70 2.62 13.17
C PHE A 222 -24.15 2.94 13.54
N GLU A 223 -24.42 4.17 13.97
CA GLU A 223 -25.77 4.65 14.23
C GLU A 223 -26.64 4.61 12.96
N ASN A 224 -26.03 4.78 11.79
CA ASN A 224 -26.67 4.70 10.48
C ASN A 224 -26.71 3.26 9.90
N GLY A 225 -26.46 2.23 10.70
CA GLY A 225 -26.64 0.82 10.30
C GLY A 225 -25.41 0.15 9.69
N SER A 226 -24.19 0.69 9.82
CA SER A 226 -22.97 0.01 9.38
C SER A 226 -22.65 -1.21 10.24
N PHE A 227 -22.15 -2.27 9.61
CA PHE A 227 -21.73 -3.49 10.31
C PHE A 227 -20.25 -3.46 10.68
N ASN A 228 -19.91 -4.07 11.81
CA ASN A 228 -18.52 -4.29 12.21
C ASN A 228 -18.16 -5.77 11.99
N PHE A 229 -17.40 -6.04 10.94
CA PHE A 229 -16.86 -7.39 10.72
C PHE A 229 -15.55 -7.55 11.48
N LYS A 230 -15.55 -8.49 12.45
CA LYS A 230 -14.30 -8.90 13.11
C LYS A 230 -13.64 -9.96 12.24
N SER A 231 -12.56 -9.61 11.56
CA SER A 231 -11.66 -10.57 10.92
C SER A 231 -10.45 -10.84 11.81
N ASN A 232 -10.05 -12.10 11.95
CA ASN A 232 -8.78 -12.46 12.55
C ASN A 232 -7.73 -12.43 11.42
N GLU A 233 -6.77 -11.54 11.53
CA GLU A 233 -5.61 -11.51 10.64
C GLU A 233 -4.52 -12.39 11.26
N VAL A 234 -4.01 -13.34 10.50
CA VAL A 234 -2.91 -14.21 10.91
C VAL A 234 -1.62 -13.58 10.41
N LYS A 235 -0.74 -13.17 11.31
CA LYS A 235 0.62 -12.74 10.97
C LYS A 235 1.58 -13.89 11.23
N PHE A 236 2.46 -14.16 10.25
CA PHE A 236 3.52 -15.14 10.37
C PHE A 236 4.81 -14.39 10.74
N GLN A 237 5.52 -14.89 11.74
CA GLN A 237 6.87 -14.43 12.05
C GLN A 237 7.85 -15.43 11.43
N LEU A 238 8.62 -14.95 10.45
CA LEU A 238 9.64 -15.77 9.82
C LEU A 238 10.89 -15.80 10.69
N ASP A 239 11.48 -16.98 10.86
CA ASP A 239 12.79 -17.12 11.47
C ASP A 239 13.86 -16.98 10.37
N GLU A 240 14.58 -15.86 10.37
CA GLU A 240 15.64 -15.56 9.39
C GLU A 240 16.77 -16.59 9.41
N LYS A 241 16.95 -17.33 10.52
CA LYS A 241 18.00 -18.34 10.66
C LYS A 241 17.62 -19.72 10.14
N ASN A 242 16.33 -20.02 9.97
CA ASN A 242 15.81 -21.34 9.63
C ASN A 242 15.00 -21.39 8.33
N LEU A 243 15.26 -20.50 7.39
CA LEU A 243 14.61 -20.53 6.06
C LEU A 243 14.80 -21.85 5.30
N SER A 244 15.59 -22.77 5.82
CA SER A 244 15.90 -24.07 5.15
C SER A 244 15.18 -25.29 5.71
N SER A 245 14.50 -25.26 6.85
CA SER A 245 14.07 -26.55 7.43
C SER A 245 12.78 -26.63 8.24
N SER A 246 12.09 -25.59 8.57
CA SER A 246 10.71 -25.72 9.09
C SER A 246 10.09 -24.35 9.33
N ILE A 247 8.89 -24.14 8.80
CA ILE A 247 8.04 -23.03 9.19
C ILE A 247 7.52 -23.34 10.60
N ASN A 248 8.18 -22.82 11.61
CA ASN A 248 7.63 -22.81 12.95
C ASN A 248 6.58 -21.70 13.04
N TYR A 249 5.32 -22.08 12.87
CA TYR A 249 4.18 -21.17 12.96
C TYR A 249 3.99 -20.72 14.41
N LEU A 250 4.45 -19.53 14.74
CA LEU A 250 3.98 -18.82 15.91
C LEU A 250 2.74 -18.02 15.53
N MET A 251 1.56 -18.64 15.70
CA MET A 251 0.29 -17.92 15.58
C MET A 251 0.18 -16.90 16.72
N LYS A 252 0.62 -15.68 16.51
CA LYS A 252 0.26 -14.57 17.37
C LYS A 252 -1.13 -14.09 16.98
N LYS A 253 -2.15 -14.52 17.73
CA LYS A 253 -3.51 -14.03 17.60
C LYS A 253 -3.50 -12.54 18.00
N ILE A 254 -3.31 -11.66 17.03
CA ILE A 254 -3.41 -10.22 17.27
C ILE A 254 -4.91 -9.91 17.41
N LYS A 255 -5.38 -9.83 18.63
CA LYS A 255 -6.65 -9.17 18.90
C LYS A 255 -6.45 -7.69 18.57
N ARG A 256 -6.91 -7.24 17.40
CA ARG A 256 -7.19 -5.81 17.26
C ARG A 256 -8.26 -5.50 18.30
N LYS A 257 -7.92 -4.70 19.30
CA LYS A 257 -8.93 -4.12 20.19
C LYS A 257 -9.90 -3.34 19.30
N PRO A 258 -11.19 -3.52 19.46
CA PRO A 258 -12.16 -2.67 18.79
C PRO A 258 -12.04 -1.28 19.42
N GLU A 259 -11.43 -0.36 18.72
CA GLU A 259 -11.44 1.06 19.06
C GLU A 259 -12.28 1.86 18.07
#